data_f2199565168158be5dc3b36363e88c8a
#
_entry.id   f2199565168158be5dc3b36363e88c8a
#
_cell.length_a   1.000
_cell.length_b   1.000
_cell.length_c   1.000
_cell.angle_alpha   90.00
_cell.angle_beta   90.00
_cell.angle_gamma   90.00
#
_symmetry.space_group_name_H-M   'P 1'
#
loop_
_entity.id
_entity.type
_entity.pdbx_description
1 polymer ?
#
loop_
_entity_poly.entity_id
_entity_poly.type
_entity_poly.pdbx_seq_one_letter_code
_entity_poly.pdbx_strand_id
1 'polypeptide(L)'
;MIFFIVTTIGIGIAFCGMALLAPFVGNFRRVQPRVAVFAGSILMFLGGVGWFGSALSAYGGLNWLSPSFEWPVGTSDRVITMPGGEHVVPLIFSARVQVYDRNLKFLRGWAVPSYGKPFKVRPAGSDRFEARYGTRADTYRLNGTLVTHAVGQGEEYTLPNYGQRLCIPTSPWLLMFAGPTTTWLTGALGMAVLGFLQWRERRAAASGEPYQEV
;
A
#
# COMPACT_ATOMS: atom_id res chain seq x y z
N MET A 1 -4.12 -19.95 2.56
CA MET A 1 -3.28 -18.84 3.10
C MET A 1 -1.85 -18.88 2.54
N ILE A 2 -1.07 -19.93 2.74
CA ILE A 2 0.32 -20.04 2.25
C ILE A 2 0.42 -19.83 0.73
N PHE A 3 -0.47 -20.44 -0.06
CA PHE A 3 -0.49 -20.28 -1.52
C PHE A 3 -0.66 -18.81 -1.94
N PHE A 4 -1.55 -18.07 -1.29
CA PHE A 4 -1.75 -16.65 -1.58
C PHE A 4 -0.50 -15.82 -1.27
N ILE A 5 0.15 -16.09 -0.14
CA ILE A 5 1.40 -15.42 0.25
C ILE A 5 2.50 -15.71 -0.78
N VAL A 6 2.71 -16.97 -1.13
CA VAL A 6 3.74 -17.38 -2.11
C VAL A 6 3.47 -16.76 -3.48
N THR A 7 2.21 -16.75 -3.92
CA THR A 7 1.82 -16.14 -5.20
C THR A 7 2.06 -14.63 -5.17
N THR A 8 1.68 -13.96 -4.08
CA THR A 8 1.87 -12.51 -3.91
C THR A 8 3.36 -12.14 -3.93
N ILE A 9 4.18 -12.90 -3.18
CA ILE A 9 5.63 -12.72 -3.16
C ILE A 9 6.23 -12.99 -4.54
N GLY A 10 5.84 -14.08 -5.19
CA GLY A 10 6.33 -14.47 -6.51
C GLY A 10 6.02 -13.41 -7.58
N ILE A 11 4.79 -12.89 -7.59
CA ILE A 11 4.39 -11.81 -8.50
C ILE A 11 5.20 -10.54 -8.22
N GLY A 12 5.37 -10.14 -6.94
CA GLY A 12 6.16 -8.96 -6.57
C GLY A 12 7.62 -9.07 -7.02
N ILE A 13 8.25 -10.22 -6.79
CA ILE A 13 9.63 -10.50 -7.24
C ILE A 13 9.71 -10.48 -8.78
N ALA A 14 8.73 -11.09 -9.47
CA ALA A 14 8.71 -11.10 -10.92
C ALA A 14 8.58 -9.68 -11.50
N PHE A 15 7.72 -8.82 -10.93
CA PHE A 15 7.59 -7.42 -11.32
C PHE A 15 8.89 -6.64 -11.09
N CYS A 16 9.50 -6.77 -9.92
CA CYS A 16 10.76 -6.11 -9.62
C CYS A 16 11.88 -6.62 -10.53
N GLY A 17 11.97 -7.92 -10.74
CA GLY A 17 12.96 -8.53 -11.63
C GLY A 17 12.79 -8.07 -13.08
N MET A 18 11.57 -8.10 -13.62
CA MET A 18 11.31 -7.60 -14.97
C MET A 18 11.62 -6.11 -15.12
N ALA A 19 11.28 -5.28 -14.12
CA ALA A 19 11.58 -3.86 -14.14
C ALA A 19 13.08 -3.57 -14.17
N LEU A 20 13.86 -4.32 -13.38
CA LEU A 20 15.31 -4.18 -13.33
C LEU A 20 15.99 -4.72 -14.60
N LEU A 21 15.45 -5.77 -15.19
CA LEU A 21 16.03 -6.40 -16.38
C LEU A 21 15.56 -5.74 -17.69
N ALA A 22 14.43 -5.06 -17.70
CA ALA A 22 13.87 -4.45 -18.92
C ALA A 22 14.87 -3.57 -19.69
N PRO A 23 15.66 -2.69 -19.04
CA PRO A 23 16.65 -1.88 -19.75
C PRO A 23 17.81 -2.69 -20.38
N PHE A 24 18.06 -3.90 -19.87
CA PHE A 24 19.20 -4.74 -20.31
C PHE A 24 18.78 -5.80 -21.33
N VAL A 25 17.56 -6.32 -21.23
CA VAL A 25 17.06 -7.44 -22.07
C VAL A 25 16.35 -6.93 -23.32
N GLY A 26 15.80 -5.71 -23.28
CA GLY A 26 15.13 -5.12 -24.43
C GLY A 26 16.12 -4.61 -25.46
N ASN A 27 15.95 -5.00 -26.75
CA ASN A 27 16.64 -4.38 -27.88
C ASN A 27 16.06 -2.97 -28.14
N PHE A 28 16.01 -2.10 -27.12
CA PHE A 28 15.49 -0.74 -27.20
C PHE A 28 16.46 0.23 -27.90
N ARG A 29 17.24 -0.26 -28.89
CA ARG A 29 18.36 0.52 -29.46
C ARG A 29 17.95 1.40 -30.64
N ARG A 30 16.78 1.12 -31.27
CA ARG A 30 16.49 1.71 -32.57
C ARG A 30 15.69 3.01 -32.56
N VAL A 31 14.69 3.17 -31.67
CA VAL A 31 13.70 4.27 -31.82
C VAL A 31 13.39 4.97 -30.49
N GLN A 32 13.98 4.55 -29.38
CA GLN A 32 13.44 4.94 -28.09
C GLN A 32 14.36 5.86 -27.29
N PRO A 33 13.82 6.94 -26.73
CA PRO A 33 14.56 7.71 -25.75
C PRO A 33 14.79 6.83 -24.52
N ARG A 34 16.06 6.61 -24.17
CA ARG A 34 16.46 5.84 -22.96
C ARG A 34 15.69 6.28 -21.72
N VAL A 35 15.31 7.57 -21.65
CA VAL A 35 14.52 8.16 -20.57
C VAL A 35 13.14 7.49 -20.44
N ALA A 36 12.43 7.17 -21.54
CA ALA A 36 11.11 6.56 -21.47
C ALA A 36 11.18 5.10 -20.99
N VAL A 37 12.21 4.35 -21.40
CA VAL A 37 12.46 3.00 -20.90
C VAL A 37 12.75 3.04 -19.40
N PHE A 38 13.60 3.96 -18.98
CA PHE A 38 13.95 4.12 -17.58
C PHE A 38 12.73 4.53 -16.74
N ALA A 39 11.92 5.48 -17.20
CA ALA A 39 10.70 5.90 -16.52
C ALA A 39 9.69 4.74 -16.38
N GLY A 40 9.45 3.98 -17.45
CA GLY A 40 8.58 2.80 -17.40
C GLY A 40 9.09 1.73 -16.42
N SER A 41 10.40 1.50 -16.39
CA SER A 41 11.04 0.55 -15.46
C SER A 41 10.91 1.02 -14.00
N ILE A 42 11.10 2.31 -13.72
CA ILE A 42 10.91 2.89 -12.38
C ILE A 42 9.47 2.74 -11.94
N LEU A 43 8.49 3.10 -12.77
CA LEU A 43 7.06 2.97 -12.42
C LEU A 43 6.71 1.51 -12.10
N MET A 44 7.18 0.57 -12.92
CA MET A 44 6.95 -0.84 -12.71
C MET A 44 7.61 -1.33 -11.41
N PHE A 45 8.84 -0.93 -11.13
CA PHE A 45 9.54 -1.26 -9.88
C PHE A 45 8.83 -0.70 -8.65
N LEU A 46 8.48 0.59 -8.67
CA LEU A 46 7.77 1.25 -7.56
C LEU A 46 6.40 0.63 -7.31
N GLY A 47 5.66 0.31 -8.38
CA GLY A 47 4.38 -0.40 -8.26
C GLY A 47 4.54 -1.78 -7.62
N GLY A 48 5.54 -2.54 -8.04
CA GLY A 48 5.86 -3.86 -7.48
C GLY A 48 6.26 -3.79 -6.00
N VAL A 49 7.17 -2.88 -5.64
CA VAL A 49 7.62 -2.68 -4.26
C VAL A 49 6.48 -2.22 -3.36
N GLY A 50 5.66 -1.24 -3.81
CA GLY A 50 4.55 -0.74 -3.03
C GLY A 50 3.47 -1.80 -2.79
N TRP A 51 3.13 -2.58 -3.83
CA TRP A 51 2.16 -3.67 -3.71
C TRP A 51 2.67 -4.78 -2.78
N PHE A 52 3.92 -5.21 -2.96
CA PHE A 52 4.57 -6.18 -2.09
C PHE A 52 4.68 -5.69 -0.65
N GLY A 53 5.07 -4.41 -0.45
CA GLY A 53 5.15 -3.79 0.87
C GLY A 53 3.80 -3.77 1.59
N SER A 54 2.71 -3.44 0.88
CA SER A 54 1.35 -3.49 1.44
C SER A 54 0.95 -4.91 1.85
N ALA A 55 1.21 -5.89 1.01
CA ALA A 55 0.94 -7.29 1.31
C ALA A 55 1.77 -7.80 2.50
N LEU A 56 3.06 -7.49 2.51
CA LEU A 56 3.96 -7.86 3.61
C LEU A 56 3.50 -7.24 4.93
N SER A 57 3.09 -5.96 4.92
CA SER A 57 2.53 -5.29 6.09
C SER A 57 1.27 -5.97 6.60
N ALA A 58 0.34 -6.31 5.70
CA ALA A 58 -0.91 -6.97 6.05
C ALA A 58 -0.71 -8.31 6.78
N TYR A 59 0.37 -9.02 6.46
CA TYR A 59 0.74 -10.27 7.11
C TYR A 59 1.69 -10.09 8.32
N GLY A 60 1.93 -8.87 8.75
CA GLY A 60 2.75 -8.58 9.93
C GLY A 60 4.26 -8.52 9.66
N GLY A 61 4.70 -8.66 8.42
CA GLY A 61 6.12 -8.63 8.08
C GLY A 61 6.79 -7.26 8.25
N LEU A 62 6.00 -6.20 8.42
CA LEU A 62 6.48 -4.84 8.69
C LEU A 62 6.15 -4.34 10.09
N ASN A 63 5.95 -5.24 11.06
CA ASN A 63 5.66 -4.87 12.46
C ASN A 63 6.83 -4.15 13.14
N TRP A 64 8.03 -4.28 12.60
CA TRP A 64 9.24 -3.61 13.06
C TRP A 64 9.32 -2.13 12.64
N LEU A 65 8.45 -1.65 11.75
CA LEU A 65 8.44 -0.24 11.36
C LEU A 65 8.18 0.66 12.57
N SER A 66 9.01 1.71 12.67
CA SER A 66 8.90 2.69 13.75
C SER A 66 7.49 3.26 13.88
N PRO A 67 7.02 3.53 15.12
CA PRO A 67 5.79 4.27 15.33
C PRO A 67 5.78 5.67 14.71
N SER A 68 6.94 6.26 14.44
CA SER A 68 7.08 7.55 13.75
C SER A 68 6.99 7.46 12.23
N PHE A 69 6.86 6.25 11.66
CA PHE A 69 6.70 6.07 10.23
C PHE A 69 5.25 6.28 9.82
N GLU A 70 4.99 7.31 9.03
CA GLU A 70 3.69 7.58 8.43
C GLU A 70 3.54 6.79 7.13
N TRP A 71 2.52 5.94 7.09
CA TRP A 71 2.11 5.27 5.86
C TRP A 71 1.17 6.19 5.07
N PRO A 72 1.33 6.33 3.75
CA PRO A 72 0.44 7.16 2.95
C PRO A 72 -1.02 6.72 3.05
N VAL A 73 -1.93 7.66 3.33
CA VAL A 73 -3.34 7.35 3.58
C VAL A 73 -4.24 7.80 2.44
N GLY A 74 -4.18 9.09 2.09
CA GLY A 74 -5.16 9.70 1.22
C GLY A 74 -6.54 9.80 1.89
N THR A 75 -7.58 9.24 1.26
CA THR A 75 -8.94 9.22 1.80
C THR A 75 -9.21 7.92 2.55
N SER A 76 -9.70 8.02 3.78
CA SER A 76 -10.16 6.89 4.59
C SER A 76 -11.60 7.12 5.04
N ASP A 77 -12.43 6.09 4.97
CA ASP A 77 -13.90 6.14 5.26
C ASP A 77 -14.23 5.53 6.62
N ARG A 78 -13.27 5.20 7.44
CA ARG A 78 -13.48 4.53 8.73
C ARG A 78 -12.70 5.20 9.85
N VAL A 79 -12.55 6.50 9.74
CA VAL A 79 -11.82 7.29 10.74
C VAL A 79 -12.72 7.55 11.92
N ILE A 80 -12.25 7.25 13.12
CA ILE A 80 -12.92 7.64 14.36
C ILE A 80 -12.25 8.87 14.95
N THR A 81 -13.06 9.84 15.40
CA THR A 81 -12.57 11.01 16.14
C THR A 81 -12.76 10.75 17.63
N MET A 82 -11.69 10.89 18.37
CA MET A 82 -11.65 10.72 19.82
C MET A 82 -12.14 12.01 20.51
N PRO A 83 -12.62 11.93 21.77
CA PRO A 83 -13.06 13.11 22.51
C PRO A 83 -12.02 14.23 22.63
N GLY A 84 -10.74 13.91 22.61
CA GLY A 84 -9.62 14.88 22.60
C GLY A 84 -9.38 15.55 21.26
N GLY A 85 -10.10 15.15 20.20
CA GLY A 85 -9.96 15.68 18.85
C GLY A 85 -8.95 14.92 17.99
N GLU A 86 -8.31 13.88 18.51
CA GLU A 86 -7.43 13.02 17.72
C GLU A 86 -8.23 12.15 16.78
N HIS A 87 -7.65 11.87 15.61
CA HIS A 87 -8.25 11.00 14.60
C HIS A 87 -7.49 9.67 14.54
N VAL A 88 -8.22 8.56 14.71
CA VAL A 88 -7.67 7.21 14.57
C VAL A 88 -8.07 6.68 13.19
N VAL A 89 -7.08 6.44 12.36
CA VAL A 89 -7.20 6.08 10.95
C VAL A 89 -6.79 4.63 10.76
N PRO A 90 -7.73 3.71 10.48
CA PRO A 90 -7.41 2.32 10.19
C PRO A 90 -6.97 2.17 8.73
N LEU A 91 -5.79 1.62 8.52
CA LEU A 91 -5.26 1.24 7.22
C LEU A 91 -5.42 -0.27 7.05
N ILE A 92 -6.59 -0.68 6.56
CA ILE A 92 -6.99 -2.08 6.52
C ILE A 92 -6.04 -2.92 5.68
N PHE A 93 -5.65 -2.41 4.50
CA PHE A 93 -4.78 -3.14 3.56
C PHE A 93 -3.34 -3.31 4.04
N SER A 94 -2.87 -2.45 4.92
CA SER A 94 -1.53 -2.56 5.50
C SER A 94 -1.55 -3.05 6.95
N ALA A 95 -2.72 -3.44 7.47
CA ALA A 95 -2.91 -3.85 8.86
C ALA A 95 -2.27 -2.90 9.87
N ARG A 96 -2.44 -1.60 9.65
CA ARG A 96 -1.90 -0.54 10.51
C ARG A 96 -2.99 0.38 11.02
N VAL A 97 -2.73 1.02 12.15
CA VAL A 97 -3.49 2.16 12.65
C VAL A 97 -2.56 3.35 12.71
N GLN A 98 -3.05 4.51 12.33
CA GLN A 98 -2.35 5.78 12.47
C GLN A 98 -3.20 6.76 13.25
N VAL A 99 -2.55 7.55 14.07
CA VAL A 99 -3.16 8.59 14.91
C VAL A 99 -2.68 9.94 14.45
N TYR A 100 -3.63 10.84 14.25
CA TYR A 100 -3.42 12.23 13.84
C TYR A 100 -3.99 13.16 14.89
N ASP A 101 -3.44 14.35 15.02
CA ASP A 101 -4.04 15.41 15.84
C ASP A 101 -5.26 16.03 15.15
N ARG A 102 -5.91 16.98 15.83
CA ARG A 102 -7.07 17.73 15.32
C ARG A 102 -6.79 18.50 14.01
N ASN A 103 -5.53 18.79 13.73
CA ASN A 103 -5.09 19.49 12.51
C ASN A 103 -4.64 18.52 11.40
N LEU A 104 -4.91 17.22 11.56
CA LEU A 104 -4.49 16.15 10.65
C LEU A 104 -2.97 16.00 10.51
N LYS A 105 -2.21 16.43 11.53
CA LYS A 105 -0.79 16.18 11.61
C LYS A 105 -0.56 14.78 12.19
N PHE A 106 0.25 13.97 11.52
CA PHE A 106 0.60 12.63 11.98
C PHE A 106 1.29 12.68 13.35
N LEU A 107 0.83 11.86 14.26
CA LEU A 107 1.42 11.69 15.58
C LEU A 107 2.21 10.38 15.67
N ARG A 108 1.58 9.26 15.31
CA ARG A 108 2.18 7.93 15.36
C ARG A 108 1.34 6.88 14.65
N GLY A 109 1.96 5.71 14.41
CA GLY A 109 1.25 4.56 13.85
C GLY A 109 1.92 3.25 14.26
N TRP A 110 1.15 2.15 14.24
CA TRP A 110 1.65 0.81 14.54
C TRP A 110 0.86 -0.27 13.82
N ALA A 111 1.41 -1.45 13.76
CA ALA A 111 0.75 -2.59 13.16
C ALA A 111 -0.32 -3.17 14.11
N VAL A 112 -1.44 -3.61 13.52
CA VAL A 112 -2.47 -4.40 14.19
C VAL A 112 -2.32 -5.84 13.73
N PRO A 113 -2.28 -6.84 14.63
CA PRO A 113 -2.02 -8.24 14.26
C PRO A 113 -3.26 -8.89 13.60
N SER A 114 -3.79 -8.25 12.56
CA SER A 114 -4.98 -8.73 11.85
C SER A 114 -4.70 -9.89 10.89
N TYR A 115 -3.43 -10.17 10.59
CA TYR A 115 -2.99 -11.26 9.70
C TYR A 115 -3.71 -11.26 8.35
N GLY A 116 -3.84 -10.09 7.73
CA GLY A 116 -4.51 -9.93 6.44
C GLY A 116 -6.04 -9.94 6.50
N LYS A 117 -6.63 -10.04 7.68
CA LYS A 117 -8.09 -9.90 7.87
C LYS A 117 -8.47 -8.43 7.92
N PRO A 118 -9.61 -8.04 7.35
CA PRO A 118 -10.15 -6.71 7.57
C PRO A 118 -10.37 -6.47 9.06
N PHE A 119 -10.15 -5.25 9.52
CA PHE A 119 -10.43 -4.86 10.90
C PHE A 119 -11.20 -3.55 10.97
N LYS A 120 -11.90 -3.35 12.06
CA LYS A 120 -12.64 -2.13 12.36
C LYS A 120 -12.12 -1.53 13.64
N VAL A 121 -12.23 -0.21 13.77
CA VAL A 121 -11.90 0.51 14.99
C VAL A 121 -13.16 1.15 15.59
N ARG A 122 -13.23 1.20 16.92
CA ARG A 122 -14.28 1.94 17.64
C ARG A 122 -13.70 2.61 18.88
N PRO A 123 -14.27 3.74 19.35
CA PRO A 123 -13.87 4.32 20.62
C PRO A 123 -14.13 3.32 21.78
N ALA A 124 -13.21 3.28 22.74
CA ALA A 124 -13.31 2.45 23.95
C ALA A 124 -13.01 3.26 25.23
N GLY A 125 -13.23 4.57 25.18
CA GLY A 125 -12.97 5.53 26.24
C GLY A 125 -12.48 6.86 25.66
N SER A 126 -11.99 7.75 26.52
CA SER A 126 -11.50 9.07 26.10
C SER A 126 -10.12 9.02 25.44
N ASP A 127 -9.27 8.06 25.85
CA ASP A 127 -7.88 7.90 25.40
C ASP A 127 -7.61 6.52 24.78
N ARG A 128 -8.67 5.72 24.53
CA ARG A 128 -8.57 4.33 24.10
C ARG A 128 -9.49 4.05 22.93
N PHE A 129 -9.07 3.15 22.09
CA PHE A 129 -9.90 2.57 21.04
C PHE A 129 -9.68 1.07 20.94
N GLU A 130 -10.67 0.38 20.42
CA GLU A 130 -10.64 -1.04 20.17
C GLU A 130 -10.47 -1.31 18.68
N ALA A 131 -9.54 -2.18 18.32
CA ALA A 131 -9.38 -2.73 16.97
C ALA A 131 -9.92 -4.17 16.96
N ARG A 132 -10.95 -4.44 16.16
CA ARG A 132 -11.55 -5.78 16.03
C ARG A 132 -11.23 -6.41 14.69
N TYR A 133 -10.83 -7.66 14.72
CA TYR A 133 -10.52 -8.48 13.54
C TYR A 133 -10.88 -9.96 13.77
N GLY A 134 -11.78 -10.48 12.97
CA GLY A 134 -12.35 -11.82 13.22
C GLY A 134 -13.00 -11.91 14.60
N THR A 135 -12.63 -12.89 15.40
CA THR A 135 -13.11 -13.08 16.78
C THR A 135 -12.27 -12.36 17.83
N ARG A 136 -11.28 -11.55 17.45
CA ARG A 136 -10.35 -10.87 18.34
C ARG A 136 -10.67 -9.39 18.46
N ALA A 137 -10.43 -8.85 19.64
CA ALA A 137 -10.56 -7.43 19.96
C ALA A 137 -9.36 -6.98 20.81
N ASP A 138 -8.59 -6.07 20.27
CA ASP A 138 -7.43 -5.47 20.94
C ASP A 138 -7.76 -4.03 21.30
N THR A 139 -7.62 -3.67 22.57
CA THR A 139 -7.79 -2.29 23.02
C THR A 139 -6.41 -1.64 23.16
N TYR A 140 -6.25 -0.51 22.47
CA TYR A 140 -5.04 0.28 22.50
C TYR A 140 -5.31 1.64 23.12
N ARG A 141 -4.29 2.20 23.79
CA ARG A 141 -4.24 3.65 24.04
C ARG A 141 -3.81 4.40 22.78
N LEU A 142 -4.09 5.69 22.74
CA LEU A 142 -3.66 6.56 21.63
C LEU A 142 -2.13 6.64 21.48
N ASN A 143 -1.37 6.23 22.49
CA ASN A 143 0.09 6.13 22.41
C ASN A 143 0.58 4.82 21.78
N GLY A 144 -0.32 3.90 21.40
CA GLY A 144 0.00 2.60 20.80
C GLY A 144 0.18 1.47 21.80
N THR A 145 0.07 1.73 23.11
CA THR A 145 0.18 0.70 24.13
C THR A 145 -1.04 -0.22 24.10
N LEU A 146 -0.83 -1.51 23.93
CA LEU A 146 -1.88 -2.53 24.07
C LEU A 146 -2.31 -2.62 25.55
N VAL A 147 -3.60 -2.44 25.81
CA VAL A 147 -4.18 -2.48 27.17
C VAL A 147 -4.79 -3.84 27.45
N THR A 148 -5.60 -4.35 26.54
CA THR A 148 -6.27 -5.64 26.68
C THR A 148 -6.31 -6.37 25.35
N HIS A 149 -6.26 -7.68 25.44
CA HIS A 149 -6.48 -8.59 24.33
C HIS A 149 -7.66 -9.48 24.69
N ALA A 150 -8.73 -9.42 23.94
CA ALA A 150 -9.92 -10.25 24.13
C ALA A 150 -10.14 -11.15 22.93
N VAL A 151 -10.47 -12.41 23.22
CA VAL A 151 -10.93 -13.37 22.22
C VAL A 151 -12.41 -13.60 22.50
N GLY A 152 -13.26 -13.05 21.62
CA GLY A 152 -14.71 -13.20 21.76
C GLY A 152 -15.23 -14.47 21.09
N GLN A 153 -16.28 -15.06 21.68
CA GLN A 153 -17.02 -16.13 21.02
C GLN A 153 -18.05 -15.54 20.06
N GLY A 154 -17.82 -15.67 18.75
CA GLY A 154 -18.89 -15.84 17.79
C GLY A 154 -19.60 -14.63 17.20
N GLU A 155 -19.35 -13.39 17.58
CA GLU A 155 -19.94 -12.24 16.89
C GLU A 155 -19.03 -11.73 15.75
N GLU A 156 -19.18 -12.35 14.62
CA GLU A 156 -18.52 -11.94 13.40
C GLU A 156 -19.15 -10.65 12.85
N TYR A 157 -18.45 -9.52 12.99
CA TYR A 157 -18.57 -8.33 12.14
C TYR A 157 -19.91 -7.58 11.99
N THR A 158 -20.88 -7.73 12.89
CA THR A 158 -22.13 -6.93 12.85
C THR A 158 -22.02 -5.52 13.43
N LEU A 159 -20.82 -5.06 13.77
CA LEU A 159 -20.65 -3.69 14.26
C LEU A 159 -20.94 -2.67 13.15
N PRO A 160 -21.79 -1.66 13.44
CA PRO A 160 -21.98 -0.54 12.54
C PRO A 160 -20.64 0.14 12.22
N ASN A 161 -20.54 0.73 11.04
CA ASN A 161 -19.35 1.53 10.69
C ASN A 161 -19.35 2.80 11.54
N TYR A 162 -18.57 2.82 12.58
CA TYR A 162 -18.41 3.98 13.47
C TYR A 162 -17.53 5.10 12.90
N GLY A 163 -17.07 4.97 11.67
CA GLY A 163 -16.12 5.91 11.11
C GLY A 163 -16.74 6.92 10.17
N GLN A 164 -16.19 8.10 10.16
CA GLN A 164 -16.45 9.13 9.16
C GLN A 164 -15.41 9.07 8.03
N ARG A 165 -15.80 9.62 6.89
CA ARG A 165 -14.86 9.78 5.77
C ARG A 165 -13.99 11.02 6.03
N LEU A 166 -12.67 10.84 5.96
CA LEU A 166 -11.72 11.91 6.15
C LEU A 166 -10.62 11.83 5.09
N CYS A 167 -10.26 12.98 4.53
CA CYS A 167 -9.14 13.10 3.62
C CYS A 167 -7.91 13.58 4.40
N ILE A 168 -6.89 12.73 4.49
CA ILE A 168 -5.63 13.08 5.11
C ILE A 168 -4.74 13.73 4.04
N PRO A 169 -4.25 14.94 4.27
CA PRO A 169 -3.35 15.62 3.34
C PRO A 169 -2.10 14.77 3.11
N THR A 170 -1.99 14.19 1.93
CA THR A 170 -0.86 13.33 1.57
C THR A 170 -0.30 13.85 0.25
N SER A 171 1.02 13.92 0.13
CA SER A 171 1.67 14.31 -1.12
C SER A 171 1.16 13.42 -2.28
N PRO A 172 0.79 13.99 -3.45
CA PRO A 172 0.31 13.22 -4.59
C PRO A 172 1.23 12.05 -4.98
N TRP A 173 2.53 12.23 -4.84
CA TRP A 173 3.52 11.18 -5.12
C TRP A 173 3.43 10.01 -4.14
N LEU A 174 3.12 10.28 -2.88
CA LEU A 174 2.95 9.24 -1.87
C LEU A 174 1.61 8.52 -2.01
N LEU A 175 0.59 9.15 -2.63
CA LEU A 175 -0.69 8.50 -2.91
C LEU A 175 -0.54 7.29 -3.84
N MET A 176 0.48 7.25 -4.68
CA MET A 176 0.80 6.07 -5.48
C MET A 176 1.06 4.82 -4.63
N PHE A 177 1.41 5.00 -3.36
CA PHE A 177 1.70 3.94 -2.40
C PHE A 177 0.62 3.78 -1.32
N ALA A 178 -0.49 4.53 -1.40
CA ALA A 178 -1.52 4.55 -0.36
C ALA A 178 -2.30 3.23 -0.23
N GLY A 179 -2.24 2.36 -1.22
CA GLY A 179 -2.92 1.07 -1.17
C GLY A 179 -2.54 0.13 -2.31
N PRO A 180 -2.95 -1.14 -2.23
CA PRO A 180 -2.60 -2.14 -3.22
C PRO A 180 -3.13 -1.81 -4.62
N THR A 181 -4.30 -1.18 -4.74
CA THR A 181 -4.87 -0.78 -6.03
C THR A 181 -4.04 0.29 -6.72
N THR A 182 -3.63 1.33 -5.98
CA THR A 182 -2.82 2.43 -6.54
C THR A 182 -1.44 1.96 -6.94
N THR A 183 -0.81 1.12 -6.14
CA THR A 183 0.51 0.52 -6.46
C THR A 183 0.41 -0.41 -7.66
N TRP A 184 -0.66 -1.21 -7.76
CA TRP A 184 -0.91 -2.05 -8.92
C TRP A 184 -1.08 -1.23 -10.20
N LEU A 185 -1.88 -0.14 -10.16
CA LEU A 185 -2.06 0.76 -11.31
C LEU A 185 -0.75 1.42 -11.73
N THR A 186 0.09 1.81 -10.77
CA THR A 186 1.42 2.38 -11.04
C THR A 186 2.30 1.37 -11.78
N GLY A 187 2.32 0.11 -11.32
CA GLY A 187 3.05 -0.97 -11.98
C GLY A 187 2.51 -1.30 -13.38
N ALA A 188 1.17 -1.35 -13.53
CA ALA A 188 0.51 -1.59 -14.81
C ALA A 188 0.81 -0.46 -15.83
N LEU A 189 0.85 0.79 -15.38
CA LEU A 189 1.25 1.91 -16.24
C LEU A 189 2.69 1.75 -16.73
N GLY A 190 3.61 1.36 -15.83
CA GLY A 190 4.99 1.06 -16.20
C GLY A 190 5.08 -0.05 -17.25
N MET A 191 4.33 -1.14 -17.08
CA MET A 191 4.26 -2.22 -18.09
C MET A 191 3.68 -1.74 -19.42
N ALA A 192 2.62 -0.93 -19.39
CA ALA A 192 2.02 -0.38 -20.60
C ALA A 192 3.00 0.49 -21.38
N VAL A 193 3.77 1.34 -20.70
CA VAL A 193 4.84 2.14 -21.31
C VAL A 193 5.87 1.23 -21.97
N LEU A 194 6.43 0.27 -21.24
CA LEU A 194 7.44 -0.64 -21.79
C LEU A 194 6.91 -1.48 -22.93
N GLY A 195 5.68 -1.99 -22.82
CA GLY A 195 5.02 -2.76 -23.88
C GLY A 195 4.80 -1.94 -25.16
N PHE A 196 4.36 -0.68 -25.01
CA PHE A 196 4.20 0.24 -26.14
C PHE A 196 5.54 0.55 -26.82
N LEU A 197 6.58 0.78 -26.04
CA LEU A 197 7.92 1.01 -26.54
C LEU A 197 8.42 -0.22 -27.33
N GLN A 198 8.28 -1.41 -26.77
CA GLN A 198 8.66 -2.66 -27.43
C GLN A 198 7.88 -2.91 -28.73
N TRP A 199 6.58 -2.60 -28.74
CA TRP A 199 5.76 -2.69 -29.94
C TRP A 199 6.23 -1.73 -31.05
N ARG A 200 6.57 -0.48 -30.69
CA ARG A 200 7.15 0.49 -31.65
C ARG A 200 8.46 -0.02 -32.25
N GLU A 201 9.35 -0.56 -31.43
CA GLU A 201 10.62 -1.14 -31.89
C GLU A 201 10.40 -2.28 -32.89
N ARG A 202 9.45 -3.17 -32.60
CA ARG A 202 9.10 -4.27 -33.52
C ARG A 202 8.55 -3.77 -34.84
N ARG A 203 7.72 -2.72 -34.83
CA ARG A 203 7.19 -2.11 -36.05
C ARG A 203 8.28 -1.46 -36.89
N ALA A 204 9.14 -0.67 -36.27
CA ALA A 204 10.25 -0.03 -36.98
C ALA A 204 11.22 -1.07 -37.60
N ALA A 205 11.45 -2.18 -36.89
CA ALA A 205 12.24 -3.28 -37.43
C ALA A 205 11.57 -3.96 -38.63
N ALA A 206 10.24 -4.06 -38.64
CA ALA A 206 9.48 -4.67 -39.73
C ALA A 206 9.33 -3.74 -40.96
N SER A 207 9.33 -2.41 -40.76
CA SER A 207 9.25 -1.42 -41.87
C SER A 207 10.59 -1.19 -42.56
N GLY A 208 11.69 -1.74 -42.07
CA GLY A 208 13.02 -1.57 -42.66
C GLY A 208 13.57 -0.13 -42.49
N GLU A 209 13.02 0.68 -41.61
CA GLU A 209 13.50 2.03 -41.35
C GLU A 209 14.97 2.03 -40.90
N PRO A 210 15.81 2.85 -41.51
CA PRO A 210 17.22 2.93 -41.16
C PRO A 210 17.39 3.46 -39.73
N TYR A 211 18.41 2.95 -39.08
CA TYR A 211 18.80 3.34 -37.70
C TYR A 211 19.11 4.85 -37.65
N GLN A 212 18.31 5.64 -37.00
CA GLN A 212 18.69 7.03 -36.68
C GLN A 212 19.42 7.00 -35.33
N GLU A 213 20.75 7.15 -35.38
CA GLU A 213 21.56 7.44 -34.19
C GLU A 213 21.20 8.86 -33.69
N VAL A 214 20.57 8.95 -32.53
CA VAL A 214 20.31 10.19 -31.79
C VAL A 214 21.25 10.26 -30.59
#